data_239a99a39a838e7815d0e3cf8f8ed108
#
_entry.id   239a99a39a838e7815d0e3cf8f8ed108
#
_cell.length_a   1.000
_cell.length_b   1.000
_cell.length_c   1.000
_cell.angle_alpha   90.00
_cell.angle_beta   90.00
_cell.angle_gamma   90.00
#
_symmetry.space_group_name_H-M   'P 1'
#
loop_
_entity.id
_entity.type
_entity.pdbx_description
1 polymer ?
#
loop_
_entity_poly.entity_id
_entity_poly.type
_entity_poly.pdbx_seq_one_letter_code
_entity_poly.pdbx_strand_id
1 'polypeptide(L)'
;MYKRQAKLAEDVNKEIKLVTLTHSETSTGAANDIKTLCSIIREHGALSVVDGVTSVCAMPCKPDEWGIDVLVSGSQKGFMVPPGLAFLTANERAWKVYEECKYPSFYFDWGAYRKSTRANSTPFTPAVNLITGLNTALRMIKDEGIENVNARHKKYALALRKALRAINLDLLVKNDENASYSITSILPPEGVSVPDIRKYLKEDFDIVVANGQNQLKDKIFRMGTLGFVCERDLIASVGALEAVLKKLGHKFELGKGVQTLIEELGK
;
A
#
# COMPACT_ATOMS: atom_id res chain seq x y z
N MET A 1 10.31 14.43 -3.10
CA MET A 1 9.93 14.39 -1.66
C MET A 1 9.89 15.78 -1.05
N TYR A 2 10.97 16.54 -1.02
CA TYR A 2 11.05 17.88 -0.39
C TYR A 2 9.95 18.88 -0.80
N LYS A 3 9.50 18.90 -2.07
CA LYS A 3 8.46 19.83 -2.51
C LYS A 3 7.09 19.62 -1.84
N ARG A 4 6.73 18.36 -1.50
CA ARG A 4 5.47 18.07 -0.81
C ARG A 4 5.52 18.51 0.65
N GLN A 5 6.66 18.32 1.31
CA GLN A 5 6.89 18.72 2.70
C GLN A 5 6.88 20.25 2.83
N ALA A 6 7.60 20.95 1.94
CA ALA A 6 7.59 22.40 1.90
C ALA A 6 6.17 22.97 1.66
N LYS A 7 5.43 22.38 0.70
CA LYS A 7 4.06 22.81 0.43
C LYS A 7 3.13 22.60 1.62
N LEU A 8 3.24 21.46 2.33
CA LEU A 8 2.47 21.23 3.54
C LEU A 8 2.79 22.26 4.63
N ALA A 9 4.07 22.56 4.84
CA ALA A 9 4.49 23.55 5.84
C ALA A 9 3.97 24.97 5.54
N GLU A 10 3.82 25.32 4.26
CA GLU A 10 3.19 26.59 3.82
C GLU A 10 1.68 26.59 4.04
N ASP A 11 1.01 25.47 3.76
CA ASP A 11 -0.46 25.39 3.75
C ASP A 11 -1.05 25.16 5.17
N VAL A 12 -0.33 24.50 6.08
CA VAL A 12 -0.83 24.27 7.46
C VAL A 12 -0.72 25.54 8.30
N ASN A 13 -1.86 25.99 8.81
CA ASN A 13 -1.98 27.17 9.66
C ASN A 13 -2.82 26.85 10.92
N LYS A 14 -2.98 27.82 11.83
CA LYS A 14 -3.70 27.65 13.11
C LYS A 14 -5.19 27.30 12.97
N GLU A 15 -5.79 27.55 11.81
CA GLU A 15 -7.20 27.24 11.54
C GLU A 15 -7.38 25.75 11.20
N ILE A 16 -6.35 25.10 10.64
CA ILE A 16 -6.36 23.69 10.30
C ILE A 16 -6.24 22.86 11.57
N LYS A 17 -7.26 22.06 11.86
CA LYS A 17 -7.32 21.21 13.06
C LYS A 17 -6.89 19.76 12.77
N LEU A 18 -7.01 19.32 11.52
CA LEU A 18 -6.74 17.95 11.11
C LEU A 18 -6.21 17.92 9.67
N VAL A 19 -5.20 17.07 9.44
CA VAL A 19 -4.65 16.79 8.11
C VAL A 19 -4.72 15.29 7.84
N THR A 20 -5.31 14.92 6.70
CA THR A 20 -5.31 13.55 6.21
C THR A 20 -4.13 13.29 5.29
N LEU A 21 -3.47 12.17 5.46
CA LEU A 21 -2.30 11.74 4.68
C LEU A 21 -2.50 10.32 4.19
N THR A 22 -2.05 10.02 2.97
CA THR A 22 -1.95 8.66 2.46
C THR A 22 -0.49 8.22 2.48
N HIS A 23 -0.15 7.15 3.20
CA HIS A 23 1.22 6.64 3.27
C HIS A 23 1.65 5.99 1.95
N SER A 24 0.81 5.12 1.41
CA SER A 24 1.02 4.46 0.11
C SER A 24 -0.22 4.65 -0.76
N GLU A 25 -0.10 5.44 -1.82
CA GLU A 25 -1.22 5.74 -2.72
C GLU A 25 -1.40 4.62 -3.76
N THR A 26 -2.44 3.82 -3.59
CA THR A 26 -2.71 2.64 -4.42
C THR A 26 -2.95 2.98 -5.89
N SER A 27 -3.53 4.13 -6.17
CA SER A 27 -3.88 4.54 -7.54
C SER A 27 -2.65 4.85 -8.39
N THR A 28 -1.57 5.29 -7.78
CA THR A 28 -0.34 5.75 -8.46
C THR A 28 0.89 4.91 -8.15
N GLY A 29 0.91 4.17 -7.04
CA GLY A 29 2.09 3.52 -6.51
C GLY A 29 3.09 4.48 -5.85
N ALA A 30 2.67 5.71 -5.53
CA ALA A 30 3.51 6.66 -4.81
C ALA A 30 3.47 6.43 -3.31
N ALA A 31 4.60 6.68 -2.64
CA ALA A 31 4.71 6.69 -1.19
C ALA A 31 5.05 8.10 -0.67
N ASN A 32 4.59 8.41 0.54
CA ASN A 32 4.87 9.67 1.22
C ASN A 32 5.72 9.41 2.47
N ASP A 33 6.58 10.38 2.81
CA ASP A 33 7.36 10.39 4.04
C ASP A 33 6.48 10.84 5.22
N ILE A 34 5.76 9.88 5.79
CA ILE A 34 4.80 10.13 6.86
C ILE A 34 5.48 10.66 8.12
N LYS A 35 6.70 10.19 8.43
CA LYS A 35 7.45 10.66 9.59
C LYS A 35 7.63 12.17 9.56
N THR A 36 8.16 12.71 8.48
CA THR A 36 8.38 14.14 8.33
C THR A 36 7.08 14.94 8.23
N LEU A 37 6.09 14.41 7.49
CA LEU A 37 4.80 15.08 7.34
C LEU A 37 4.06 15.19 8.69
N CYS A 38 4.05 14.15 9.51
CA CYS A 38 3.45 14.18 10.84
C CYS A 38 4.17 15.14 11.80
N SER A 39 5.51 15.25 11.71
CA SER A 39 6.25 16.27 12.50
C SER A 39 5.79 17.68 12.17
N ILE A 40 5.71 18.04 10.88
CA ILE A 40 5.22 19.35 10.43
C ILE A 40 3.80 19.62 10.94
N ILE A 41 2.89 18.65 10.79
CA ILE A 41 1.50 18.80 11.26
C ILE A 41 1.45 19.03 12.77
N ARG A 42 2.23 18.29 13.53
CA ARG A 42 2.30 18.39 14.98
C ARG A 42 2.84 19.74 15.46
N GLU A 43 3.87 20.27 14.81
CA GLU A 43 4.45 21.59 15.10
C GLU A 43 3.41 22.72 14.95
N HIS A 44 2.46 22.57 14.03
CA HIS A 44 1.34 23.49 13.83
C HIS A 44 0.14 23.23 14.75
N GLY A 45 0.20 22.23 15.60
CA GLY A 45 -0.86 21.89 16.56
C GLY A 45 -2.04 21.08 15.98
N ALA A 46 -2.04 20.77 14.69
CA ALA A 46 -3.06 19.95 14.05
C ALA A 46 -2.91 18.46 14.37
N LEU A 47 -3.98 17.66 14.15
CA LEU A 47 -3.96 16.20 14.21
C LEU A 47 -3.64 15.62 12.84
N SER A 48 -2.92 14.51 12.83
CA SER A 48 -2.66 13.71 11.62
C SER A 48 -3.57 12.46 11.58
N VAL A 49 -4.22 12.22 10.44
CA VAL A 49 -4.92 10.98 10.13
C VAL A 49 -4.25 10.33 8.94
N VAL A 50 -3.65 9.16 9.14
CA VAL A 50 -2.86 8.48 8.12
C VAL A 50 -3.61 7.26 7.58
N ASP A 51 -3.85 7.27 6.28
CA ASP A 51 -4.26 6.07 5.53
C ASP A 51 -3.04 5.18 5.33
N GLY A 52 -3.01 4.09 6.09
CA GLY A 52 -2.03 3.01 6.03
C GLY A 52 -2.55 1.73 5.38
N VAL A 53 -3.69 1.79 4.67
CA VAL A 53 -4.36 0.59 4.13
C VAL A 53 -3.42 -0.26 3.28
N THR A 54 -2.62 0.35 2.42
CA THR A 54 -1.69 -0.38 1.55
C THR A 54 -0.23 -0.32 1.99
N SER A 55 0.06 0.30 3.12
CA SER A 55 1.43 0.41 3.65
C SER A 55 1.68 -0.43 4.90
N VAL A 56 0.71 -0.51 5.82
CA VAL A 56 0.88 -1.29 7.05
C VAL A 56 1.18 -2.75 6.72
N CYS A 57 2.17 -3.33 7.39
CA CYS A 57 2.76 -4.65 7.14
C CYS A 57 3.55 -4.79 5.82
N ALA A 58 3.57 -3.78 4.93
CA ALA A 58 4.37 -3.83 3.71
C ALA A 58 5.53 -2.82 3.72
N MET A 59 5.34 -1.70 4.39
CA MET A 59 6.31 -0.63 4.53
C MET A 59 6.54 -0.33 6.02
N PRO A 60 7.71 0.18 6.41
CA PRO A 60 7.91 0.65 7.76
C PRO A 60 6.82 1.65 8.15
N CYS A 61 6.13 1.38 9.26
CA CYS A 61 5.11 2.27 9.82
C CYS A 61 5.20 2.16 11.35
N LYS A 62 5.65 3.25 11.98
CA LYS A 62 5.87 3.31 13.43
C LYS A 62 5.04 4.43 14.03
N PRO A 63 3.76 4.19 14.34
CA PRO A 63 2.82 5.24 14.71
C PRO A 63 3.29 6.09 15.89
N ASP A 64 3.77 5.45 16.95
CA ASP A 64 4.21 6.14 18.17
C ASP A 64 5.48 6.96 17.93
N GLU A 65 6.50 6.37 17.28
CA GLU A 65 7.77 7.04 16.98
C GLU A 65 7.59 8.23 16.01
N TRP A 66 6.68 8.08 15.03
CA TRP A 66 6.43 9.12 14.03
C TRP A 66 5.37 10.14 14.45
N GLY A 67 4.77 9.94 15.63
CA GLY A 67 3.77 10.84 16.19
C GLY A 67 2.47 10.89 15.38
N ILE A 68 2.08 9.78 14.77
CA ILE A 68 0.81 9.66 14.06
C ILE A 68 -0.32 9.71 15.09
N ASP A 69 -1.30 10.59 14.90
CA ASP A 69 -2.41 10.70 15.85
C ASP A 69 -3.47 9.63 15.60
N VAL A 70 -3.80 9.38 14.34
CA VAL A 70 -4.72 8.30 13.94
C VAL A 70 -4.14 7.56 12.74
N LEU A 71 -4.08 6.23 12.81
CA LEU A 71 -3.69 5.38 11.68
C LEU A 71 -4.84 4.43 11.37
N VAL A 72 -5.19 4.33 10.10
CA VAL A 72 -6.20 3.39 9.61
C VAL A 72 -5.61 2.36 8.66
N SER A 73 -6.11 1.12 8.72
CA SER A 73 -5.73 0.04 7.81
C SER A 73 -6.88 -0.94 7.59
N GLY A 74 -6.65 -1.97 6.79
CA GLY A 74 -7.66 -2.98 6.45
C GLY A 74 -7.07 -4.37 6.26
N SER A 75 -7.92 -5.39 6.44
CA SER A 75 -7.52 -6.80 6.51
C SER A 75 -6.96 -7.37 5.20
N GLN A 76 -7.46 -6.92 4.05
CA GLN A 76 -7.19 -7.51 2.72
C GLN A 76 -5.89 -7.04 2.05
N LYS A 77 -5.02 -6.36 2.78
CA LYS A 77 -3.76 -5.82 2.28
C LYS A 77 -2.58 -6.54 2.95
N GLY A 78 -1.67 -5.83 3.58
CA GLY A 78 -0.50 -6.42 4.23
C GLY A 78 -0.81 -7.44 5.32
N PHE A 79 -2.02 -7.42 5.89
CA PHE A 79 -2.47 -8.43 6.86
C PHE A 79 -2.89 -9.77 6.25
N MET A 80 -2.95 -9.92 4.92
CA MET A 80 -3.16 -11.21 4.23
C MET A 80 -4.48 -11.92 4.55
N VAL A 81 -5.52 -11.20 4.97
CA VAL A 81 -6.84 -11.71 5.32
C VAL A 81 -7.87 -11.21 4.30
N PRO A 82 -8.96 -11.93 4.02
CA PRO A 82 -10.01 -11.42 3.15
C PRO A 82 -10.56 -10.06 3.62
N PRO A 83 -11.17 -9.26 2.73
CA PRO A 83 -11.77 -7.97 3.11
C PRO A 83 -12.91 -8.17 4.11
N GLY A 84 -13.07 -7.23 5.04
CA GLY A 84 -14.16 -7.20 6.02
C GLY A 84 -13.77 -6.77 7.44
N LEU A 85 -12.46 -6.55 7.72
CA LEU A 85 -12.01 -5.92 8.96
C LEU A 85 -11.32 -4.58 8.66
N ALA A 86 -11.63 -3.58 9.46
CA ALA A 86 -10.92 -2.31 9.51
C ALA A 86 -10.15 -2.21 10.81
N PHE A 87 -8.93 -1.66 10.74
CA PHE A 87 -8.08 -1.42 11.89
C PHE A 87 -7.88 0.07 12.08
N LEU A 88 -7.96 0.51 13.34
CA LEU A 88 -7.74 1.89 13.72
C LEU A 88 -6.89 1.92 15.01
N THR A 89 -5.85 2.74 14.97
CA THR A 89 -5.15 3.14 16.19
C THR A 89 -5.29 4.64 16.40
N ALA A 90 -5.38 5.07 17.64
CA ALA A 90 -5.47 6.48 18.02
C ALA A 90 -4.59 6.73 19.25
N ASN A 91 -3.76 7.78 19.19
CA ASN A 91 -2.95 8.19 20.34
C ASN A 91 -3.76 9.06 21.33
N GLU A 92 -3.14 9.44 22.44
CA GLU A 92 -3.81 10.24 23.48
C GLU A 92 -4.30 11.61 23.01
N ARG A 93 -3.61 12.25 22.03
CA ARG A 93 -4.07 13.53 21.48
C ARG A 93 -5.38 13.35 20.72
N ALA A 94 -5.49 12.30 19.91
CA ALA A 94 -6.72 11.99 19.21
C ALA A 94 -7.86 11.63 20.19
N TRP A 95 -7.57 10.88 21.26
CA TRP A 95 -8.56 10.55 22.28
C TRP A 95 -9.07 11.78 23.04
N LYS A 96 -8.21 12.76 23.36
CA LYS A 96 -8.65 14.01 23.98
C LYS A 96 -9.65 14.76 23.10
N VAL A 97 -9.37 14.86 21.79
CA VAL A 97 -10.31 15.51 20.84
C VAL A 97 -11.60 14.71 20.71
N TYR A 98 -11.53 13.37 20.72
CA TYR A 98 -12.72 12.52 20.74
C TYR A 98 -13.62 12.80 21.97
N GLU A 99 -13.06 12.95 23.16
CA GLU A 99 -13.78 13.22 24.39
C GLU A 99 -14.53 14.58 24.39
N GLU A 100 -14.01 15.55 23.66
CA GLU A 100 -14.63 16.86 23.45
C GLU A 100 -15.65 16.86 22.29
N CYS A 101 -15.60 15.87 21.41
CA CYS A 101 -16.44 15.78 20.22
C CYS A 101 -17.88 15.46 20.58
N LYS A 102 -18.81 16.32 20.13
CA LYS A 102 -20.26 16.13 20.33
C LYS A 102 -20.98 15.56 19.10
N TYR A 103 -20.24 15.16 18.07
CA TYR A 103 -20.83 14.58 16.86
C TYR A 103 -21.44 13.22 17.19
N PRO A 104 -22.73 13.00 16.92
CA PRO A 104 -23.39 11.76 17.24
C PRO A 104 -22.89 10.63 16.33
N SER A 105 -22.51 9.53 16.95
CA SER A 105 -22.02 8.33 16.25
C SER A 105 -22.57 7.11 17.00
N PHE A 106 -22.97 6.07 16.27
CA PHE A 106 -23.47 4.83 16.86
C PHE A 106 -22.55 3.66 16.51
N TYR A 107 -22.57 3.21 15.25
CA TYR A 107 -21.75 2.06 14.82
C TYR A 107 -20.26 2.37 14.80
N PHE A 108 -19.87 3.60 14.46
CA PHE A 108 -18.48 4.06 14.42
C PHE A 108 -18.05 4.83 15.67
N ASP A 109 -18.75 4.62 16.80
CA ASP A 109 -18.37 5.24 18.07
C ASP A 109 -17.11 4.60 18.67
N TRP A 110 -16.00 5.31 18.64
CA TRP A 110 -14.72 4.84 19.17
C TRP A 110 -14.78 4.51 20.66
N GLY A 111 -15.58 5.24 21.44
CA GLY A 111 -15.77 4.98 22.87
C GLY A 111 -16.39 3.63 23.15
N ALA A 112 -17.40 3.23 22.33
CA ALA A 112 -18.01 1.92 22.44
C ALA A 112 -17.01 0.80 22.12
N TYR A 113 -16.18 0.98 21.06
CA TYR A 113 -15.13 0.03 20.71
C TYR A 113 -14.05 -0.04 21.80
N ARG A 114 -13.55 1.10 22.32
CA ARG A 114 -12.56 1.15 23.40
C ARG A 114 -13.06 0.44 24.67
N LYS A 115 -14.32 0.69 25.06
CA LYS A 115 -14.94 0.04 26.22
C LYS A 115 -15.03 -1.48 26.04
N SER A 116 -15.51 -1.93 24.89
CA SER A 116 -15.67 -3.36 24.58
C SER A 116 -14.32 -4.07 24.49
N THR A 117 -13.31 -3.48 23.84
CA THR A 117 -11.96 -4.05 23.75
C THR A 117 -11.33 -4.25 25.13
N ARG A 118 -11.50 -3.29 26.07
CA ARG A 118 -11.04 -3.44 27.47
C ARG A 118 -11.73 -4.60 28.21
N ALA A 119 -12.93 -4.96 27.78
CA ALA A 119 -13.69 -6.11 28.31
C ALA A 119 -13.47 -7.40 27.50
N ASN A 120 -12.45 -7.45 26.61
CA ASN A 120 -12.19 -8.55 25.67
C ASN A 120 -13.43 -8.93 24.84
N SER A 121 -14.17 -7.94 24.38
CA SER A 121 -15.41 -8.09 23.61
C SER A 121 -15.45 -7.09 22.44
N THR A 122 -16.55 -7.11 21.70
CA THR A 122 -16.85 -6.16 20.62
C THR A 122 -18.22 -5.52 20.88
N PRO A 123 -18.45 -4.25 20.46
CA PRO A 123 -19.74 -3.57 20.70
C PRO A 123 -20.88 -4.15 19.85
N PHE A 124 -20.56 -4.84 18.76
CA PHE A 124 -21.50 -5.48 17.83
C PHE A 124 -21.01 -6.88 17.48
N THR A 125 -21.85 -7.68 16.84
CA THR A 125 -21.49 -9.04 16.41
C THR A 125 -20.22 -9.03 15.55
N PRO A 126 -19.15 -9.71 15.98
CA PRO A 126 -17.88 -9.69 15.26
C PRO A 126 -17.88 -10.64 14.07
N ALA A 127 -17.04 -10.36 13.08
CA ALA A 127 -16.74 -11.27 11.98
C ALA A 127 -15.75 -12.37 12.46
N VAL A 128 -16.24 -13.36 13.22
CA VAL A 128 -15.43 -14.36 13.93
C VAL A 128 -14.45 -15.08 13.01
N ASN A 129 -14.91 -15.50 11.80
CA ASN A 129 -14.07 -16.22 10.83
C ASN A 129 -12.89 -15.35 10.36
N LEU A 130 -13.12 -14.05 10.12
CA LEU A 130 -12.06 -13.12 9.72
C LEU A 130 -11.09 -12.85 10.87
N ILE A 131 -11.58 -12.76 12.10
CA ILE A 131 -10.73 -12.58 13.29
C ILE A 131 -9.86 -13.82 13.52
N THR A 132 -10.40 -15.02 13.32
CA THR A 132 -9.62 -16.27 13.36
C THR A 132 -8.53 -16.29 12.30
N GLY A 133 -8.88 -15.91 11.06
CA GLY A 133 -7.89 -15.75 9.98
C GLY A 133 -6.84 -14.69 10.29
N LEU A 134 -7.25 -13.56 10.87
CA LEU A 134 -6.33 -12.50 11.31
C LEU A 134 -5.35 -12.98 12.38
N ASN A 135 -5.81 -13.78 13.36
CA ASN A 135 -4.92 -14.35 14.37
C ASN A 135 -3.83 -15.23 13.73
N THR A 136 -4.17 -16.03 12.71
CA THR A 136 -3.19 -16.83 11.97
C THR A 136 -2.22 -15.94 11.21
N ALA A 137 -2.71 -14.95 10.47
CA ALA A 137 -1.88 -14.01 9.72
C ALA A 137 -0.93 -13.21 10.63
N LEU A 138 -1.40 -12.75 11.78
CA LEU A 138 -0.58 -12.04 12.78
C LEU A 138 0.53 -12.93 13.36
N ARG A 139 0.28 -14.22 13.57
CA ARG A 139 1.33 -15.18 13.96
C ARG A 139 2.38 -15.30 12.87
N MET A 140 1.99 -15.47 11.61
CA MET A 140 2.93 -15.52 10.47
C MET A 140 3.78 -14.25 10.39
N ILE A 141 3.18 -13.07 10.52
CA ILE A 141 3.90 -11.79 10.52
C ILE A 141 4.86 -11.71 11.72
N LYS A 142 4.44 -12.17 12.91
CA LYS A 142 5.27 -12.17 14.12
C LYS A 142 6.44 -13.14 13.99
N ASP A 143 6.21 -14.33 13.45
CA ASP A 143 7.23 -15.38 13.28
C ASP A 143 8.28 -14.96 12.23
N GLU A 144 7.88 -14.29 11.14
CA GLU A 144 8.79 -13.70 10.17
C GLU A 144 9.52 -12.47 10.75
N GLY A 145 8.88 -11.70 11.62
CA GLY A 145 9.33 -10.41 12.13
C GLY A 145 8.95 -9.26 11.22
N ILE A 146 8.36 -8.17 11.77
CA ILE A 146 7.82 -7.06 10.95
C ILE A 146 8.89 -6.37 10.09
N GLU A 147 10.10 -6.25 10.56
CA GLU A 147 11.23 -5.70 9.81
C GLU A 147 11.58 -6.57 8.60
N ASN A 148 11.55 -7.89 8.76
CA ASN A 148 11.79 -8.85 7.67
C ASN A 148 10.63 -8.83 6.66
N VAL A 149 9.38 -8.75 7.13
CA VAL A 149 8.21 -8.57 6.26
C VAL A 149 8.35 -7.31 5.41
N ASN A 150 8.75 -6.18 6.01
CA ASN A 150 8.99 -4.93 5.28
C ASN A 150 10.16 -5.05 4.30
N ALA A 151 11.26 -5.70 4.70
CA ALA A 151 12.43 -5.93 3.85
C ALA A 151 12.08 -6.79 2.63
N ARG A 152 11.30 -7.87 2.83
CA ARG A 152 10.80 -8.73 1.76
C ARG A 152 9.95 -7.95 0.75
N HIS A 153 8.99 -7.14 1.21
CA HIS A 153 8.18 -6.31 0.32
C HIS A 153 9.03 -5.30 -0.45
N LYS A 154 10.01 -4.67 0.21
CA LYS A 154 10.95 -3.76 -0.43
C LYS A 154 11.77 -4.47 -1.53
N LYS A 155 12.34 -5.63 -1.21
CA LYS A 155 13.11 -6.46 -2.14
C LYS A 155 12.28 -6.80 -3.37
N TYR A 156 11.07 -7.31 -3.18
CA TYR A 156 10.17 -7.70 -4.26
C TYR A 156 9.76 -6.52 -5.15
N ALA A 157 9.40 -5.40 -4.55
CA ALA A 157 9.04 -4.21 -5.29
C ALA A 157 10.21 -3.63 -6.10
N LEU A 158 11.42 -3.61 -5.54
CA LEU A 158 12.62 -3.14 -6.24
C LEU A 158 12.99 -4.09 -7.38
N ALA A 159 12.99 -5.40 -7.14
CA ALA A 159 13.30 -6.42 -8.15
C ALA A 159 12.30 -6.34 -9.33
N LEU A 160 10.99 -6.25 -9.03
CA LEU A 160 9.96 -6.08 -10.05
C LEU A 160 10.19 -4.82 -10.88
N ARG A 161 10.43 -3.66 -10.26
CA ARG A 161 10.65 -2.40 -10.98
C ARG A 161 11.89 -2.44 -11.88
N LYS A 162 12.97 -3.07 -11.42
CA LYS A 162 14.17 -3.27 -12.25
C LYS A 162 13.89 -4.18 -13.43
N ALA A 163 13.19 -5.29 -13.22
CA ALA A 163 12.77 -6.20 -14.28
C ALA A 163 11.91 -5.51 -15.35
N LEU A 164 10.94 -4.69 -14.93
CA LEU A 164 10.09 -3.93 -15.84
C LEU A 164 10.88 -2.91 -16.66
N ARG A 165 11.82 -2.19 -16.05
CA ARG A 165 12.71 -1.27 -16.78
C ARG A 165 13.63 -1.99 -17.76
N ALA A 166 14.08 -3.22 -17.43
CA ALA A 166 14.93 -4.02 -18.30
C ALA A 166 14.23 -4.46 -19.60
N ILE A 167 12.91 -4.45 -19.63
CA ILE A 167 12.10 -4.72 -20.82
C ILE A 167 11.48 -3.43 -21.40
N ASN A 168 12.13 -2.29 -21.17
CA ASN A 168 11.77 -0.98 -21.71
C ASN A 168 10.36 -0.49 -21.33
N LEU A 169 9.91 -0.80 -20.10
CA LEU A 169 8.67 -0.24 -19.56
C LEU A 169 8.94 0.96 -18.65
N ASP A 170 8.19 2.01 -18.88
CA ASP A 170 8.17 3.18 -18.01
C ASP A 170 7.26 2.99 -16.81
N LEU A 171 7.69 3.48 -15.65
CA LEU A 171 6.93 3.47 -14.43
C LEU A 171 6.35 4.85 -14.14
N LEU A 172 5.12 4.89 -13.63
CA LEU A 172 4.45 6.16 -13.26
C LEU A 172 5.24 6.89 -12.16
N VAL A 173 5.74 6.15 -11.17
CA VAL A 173 6.64 6.68 -10.14
C VAL A 173 8.08 6.35 -10.57
N LYS A 174 8.78 7.35 -11.07
CA LYS A 174 10.12 7.18 -11.67
C LYS A 174 11.22 6.90 -10.64
N ASN A 175 11.12 7.53 -9.46
CA ASN A 175 12.13 7.41 -8.40
C ASN A 175 11.68 6.36 -7.37
N ASP A 176 12.49 5.33 -7.16
CA ASP A 176 12.22 4.24 -6.22
C ASP A 176 12.11 4.68 -4.76
N GLU A 177 12.74 5.80 -4.37
CA GLU A 177 12.59 6.38 -3.03
C GLU A 177 11.19 6.92 -2.73
N ASN A 178 10.44 7.28 -3.79
CA ASN A 178 9.08 7.77 -3.70
C ASN A 178 8.04 6.71 -4.09
N ALA A 179 8.47 5.46 -4.28
CA ALA A 179 7.61 4.38 -4.73
C ALA A 179 7.19 3.47 -3.57
N SER A 180 5.94 3.04 -3.62
CA SER A 180 5.37 2.07 -2.70
C SER A 180 6.07 0.70 -2.80
N TYR A 181 6.14 -0.05 -1.68
CA TYR A 181 6.55 -1.45 -1.71
C TYR A 181 5.39 -2.40 -2.02
N SER A 182 4.18 -1.89 -2.06
CA SER A 182 2.95 -2.68 -2.20
C SER A 182 2.46 -2.80 -3.63
N ILE A 183 2.73 -1.79 -4.46
CA ILE A 183 2.19 -1.69 -5.81
C ILE A 183 3.13 -0.94 -6.73
N THR A 184 3.24 -1.43 -7.97
CA THR A 184 3.97 -0.76 -9.05
C THR A 184 2.99 -0.41 -10.16
N SER A 185 2.92 0.88 -10.51
CA SER A 185 2.10 1.40 -11.61
C SER A 185 2.95 1.57 -12.86
N ILE A 186 2.51 0.97 -13.95
CA ILE A 186 3.26 0.77 -15.18
C ILE A 186 2.54 1.48 -16.33
N LEU A 187 3.27 2.25 -17.09
CA LEU A 187 2.79 2.86 -18.33
C LEU A 187 2.86 1.81 -19.46
N PRO A 188 1.82 1.65 -20.27
CA PRO A 188 1.91 0.77 -21.44
C PRO A 188 2.93 1.33 -22.42
N PRO A 189 3.65 0.47 -23.15
CA PRO A 189 4.53 0.95 -24.20
C PRO A 189 3.74 1.54 -25.37
N GLU A 190 4.38 2.35 -26.19
CA GLU A 190 3.75 3.00 -27.34
C GLU A 190 3.08 1.97 -28.27
N GLY A 191 1.86 2.26 -28.69
CA GLY A 191 1.05 1.40 -29.55
C GLY A 191 0.40 0.20 -28.87
N VAL A 192 0.58 0.01 -27.56
CA VAL A 192 -0.01 -1.10 -26.79
C VAL A 192 -1.05 -0.59 -25.80
N SER A 193 -2.24 -1.14 -25.83
CA SER A 193 -3.32 -0.74 -24.93
C SER A 193 -3.30 -1.50 -23.59
N VAL A 194 -3.66 -0.82 -22.49
CA VAL A 194 -3.81 -1.45 -21.19
C VAL A 194 -4.91 -2.54 -21.17
N PRO A 195 -6.08 -2.33 -21.82
CA PRO A 195 -7.09 -3.39 -21.95
C PRO A 195 -6.54 -4.66 -22.60
N ASP A 196 -5.74 -4.57 -23.66
CA ASP A 196 -5.17 -5.74 -24.33
C ASP A 196 -4.14 -6.47 -23.47
N ILE A 197 -3.24 -5.73 -22.80
CA ILE A 197 -2.30 -6.32 -21.84
C ILE A 197 -3.06 -7.13 -20.79
N ARG A 198 -4.08 -6.54 -20.17
CA ARG A 198 -4.88 -7.17 -19.11
C ARG A 198 -5.68 -8.37 -19.62
N LYS A 199 -6.24 -8.24 -20.84
CA LYS A 199 -7.00 -9.31 -21.49
C LYS A 199 -6.12 -10.55 -21.69
N TYR A 200 -4.98 -10.39 -22.36
CA TYR A 200 -4.11 -11.53 -22.68
C TYR A 200 -3.39 -12.10 -21.45
N LEU A 201 -3.04 -11.30 -20.45
CA LEU A 201 -2.54 -11.83 -19.18
C LEU A 201 -3.56 -12.76 -18.52
N LYS A 202 -4.85 -12.40 -18.56
CA LYS A 202 -5.91 -13.20 -17.99
C LYS A 202 -6.24 -14.45 -18.85
N GLU A 203 -6.41 -14.26 -20.15
CA GLU A 203 -6.88 -15.33 -21.04
C GLU A 203 -5.79 -16.38 -21.30
N ASP A 204 -4.53 -15.96 -21.51
CA ASP A 204 -3.43 -16.86 -21.89
C ASP A 204 -2.72 -17.46 -20.64
N PHE A 205 -2.74 -16.77 -19.50
CA PHE A 205 -1.92 -17.11 -18.31
C PHE A 205 -2.69 -17.16 -16.99
N ASP A 206 -3.99 -16.85 -16.96
CA ASP A 206 -4.80 -16.71 -15.74
C ASP A 206 -4.21 -15.72 -14.71
N ILE A 207 -3.49 -14.70 -15.20
CA ILE A 207 -2.89 -13.65 -14.37
C ILE A 207 -3.74 -12.38 -14.46
N VAL A 208 -4.16 -11.87 -13.29
CA VAL A 208 -4.96 -10.66 -13.20
C VAL A 208 -4.13 -9.51 -12.64
N VAL A 209 -3.98 -8.46 -13.44
CA VAL A 209 -3.39 -7.18 -13.01
C VAL A 209 -4.44 -6.08 -12.94
N ALA A 210 -4.25 -5.14 -12.01
CA ALA A 210 -5.22 -4.07 -11.80
C ALA A 210 -5.13 -3.00 -12.89
N ASN A 211 -6.29 -2.42 -13.26
CA ASN A 211 -6.35 -1.23 -14.12
C ASN A 211 -5.96 0.03 -13.34
N GLY A 212 -5.66 1.11 -14.02
CA GLY A 212 -5.66 2.45 -13.44
C GLY A 212 -7.02 2.83 -12.85
N GLN A 213 -7.04 3.82 -11.97
CA GLN A 213 -8.26 4.34 -11.35
C GLN A 213 -8.54 5.76 -11.82
N ASN A 214 -9.82 6.14 -11.89
CA ASN A 214 -10.26 7.48 -12.23
C ASN A 214 -9.58 8.01 -13.51
N GLN A 215 -8.80 9.09 -13.39
CA GLN A 215 -8.10 9.73 -14.51
C GLN A 215 -6.99 8.86 -15.13
N LEU A 216 -6.53 7.83 -14.42
CA LEU A 216 -5.51 6.87 -14.88
C LEU A 216 -6.10 5.59 -15.47
N LYS A 217 -7.43 5.46 -15.51
CA LYS A 217 -8.10 4.30 -16.12
C LYS A 217 -7.62 4.14 -17.57
N ASP A 218 -7.26 2.91 -17.92
CA ASP A 218 -6.74 2.50 -19.23
C ASP A 218 -5.44 3.23 -19.68
N LYS A 219 -4.85 4.07 -18.82
CA LYS A 219 -3.56 4.74 -19.05
C LYS A 219 -2.39 4.04 -18.36
N ILE A 220 -2.66 3.27 -17.33
CA ILE A 220 -1.69 2.46 -16.60
C ILE A 220 -2.30 1.11 -16.23
N PHE A 221 -1.46 0.12 -16.03
CA PHE A 221 -1.81 -1.08 -15.28
C PHE A 221 -0.93 -1.20 -14.03
N ARG A 222 -1.37 -2.00 -13.05
CA ARG A 222 -0.70 -2.05 -11.76
C ARG A 222 -0.46 -3.49 -11.35
N MET A 223 0.77 -3.76 -10.91
CA MET A 223 1.18 -5.06 -10.34
C MET A 223 1.40 -4.91 -8.84
N GLY A 224 0.79 -5.80 -8.06
CA GLY A 224 0.90 -5.81 -6.61
C GLY A 224 2.02 -6.73 -6.13
N THR A 225 2.77 -6.27 -5.11
CA THR A 225 3.79 -7.05 -4.39
C THR A 225 3.42 -7.15 -2.91
N LEU A 226 2.13 -7.19 -2.60
CA LEU A 226 1.57 -7.01 -1.26
C LEU A 226 1.04 -8.31 -0.68
N GLY A 227 1.36 -8.56 0.58
CA GLY A 227 0.81 -9.66 1.37
C GLY A 227 1.57 -10.97 1.19
N PHE A 228 0.87 -12.08 0.96
CA PHE A 228 1.45 -13.41 0.80
C PHE A 228 1.88 -13.66 -0.65
N VAL A 229 2.76 -12.81 -1.16
CA VAL A 229 3.39 -12.95 -2.47
C VAL A 229 4.75 -13.58 -2.30
N CYS A 230 5.11 -14.52 -3.17
CA CYS A 230 6.41 -15.16 -3.17
C CYS A 230 7.19 -14.92 -4.48
N GLU A 231 8.45 -15.29 -4.51
CA GLU A 231 9.32 -15.11 -5.69
C GLU A 231 8.78 -15.81 -6.94
N ARG A 232 8.18 -17.01 -6.77
CA ARG A 232 7.55 -17.75 -7.86
C ARG A 232 6.44 -16.94 -8.53
N ASP A 233 5.63 -16.24 -7.75
CA ASP A 233 4.51 -15.44 -8.27
C ASP A 233 5.03 -14.28 -9.13
N LEU A 234 6.13 -13.65 -8.70
CA LEU A 234 6.78 -12.58 -9.45
C LEU A 234 7.41 -13.08 -10.75
N ILE A 235 8.12 -14.22 -10.69
CA ILE A 235 8.74 -14.83 -11.87
C ILE A 235 7.66 -15.19 -12.91
N ALA A 236 6.58 -15.84 -12.49
CA ALA A 236 5.47 -16.19 -13.36
C ALA A 236 4.81 -14.93 -13.96
N SER A 237 4.59 -13.89 -13.15
CA SER A 237 3.95 -12.65 -13.59
C SER A 237 4.80 -11.87 -14.59
N VAL A 238 6.11 -11.77 -14.38
CA VAL A 238 7.02 -11.08 -15.32
C VAL A 238 7.18 -11.89 -16.61
N GLY A 239 7.31 -13.21 -16.52
CA GLY A 239 7.41 -14.08 -17.70
C GLY A 239 6.15 -14.01 -18.56
N ALA A 240 4.97 -14.05 -17.96
CA ALA A 240 3.70 -13.88 -18.66
C ALA A 240 3.58 -12.48 -19.29
N LEU A 241 4.00 -11.44 -18.59
CA LEU A 241 3.99 -10.07 -19.10
C LEU A 241 4.91 -9.94 -20.33
N GLU A 242 6.11 -10.50 -20.31
CA GLU A 242 7.00 -10.53 -21.48
C GLU A 242 6.35 -11.23 -22.68
N ALA A 243 5.73 -12.39 -22.47
CA ALA A 243 5.06 -13.12 -23.55
C ALA A 243 3.92 -12.29 -24.15
N VAL A 244 3.09 -11.65 -23.32
CA VAL A 244 2.00 -10.79 -23.78
C VAL A 244 2.52 -9.55 -24.52
N LEU A 245 3.53 -8.87 -23.98
CA LEU A 245 4.11 -7.70 -24.62
C LEU A 245 4.75 -8.05 -25.99
N LYS A 246 5.39 -9.21 -26.09
CA LYS A 246 5.92 -9.72 -27.35
C LYS A 246 4.81 -9.98 -28.36
N LYS A 247 3.71 -10.64 -27.94
CA LYS A 247 2.50 -10.86 -28.74
C LYS A 247 1.89 -9.55 -29.27
N LEU A 248 1.95 -8.49 -28.45
CA LEU A 248 1.44 -7.15 -28.79
C LEU A 248 2.43 -6.28 -29.56
N GLY A 249 3.60 -6.80 -29.91
CA GLY A 249 4.57 -6.14 -30.80
C GLY A 249 5.55 -5.19 -30.11
N HIS A 250 5.58 -5.16 -28.76
CA HIS A 250 6.58 -4.39 -28.02
C HIS A 250 7.98 -4.93 -28.26
N LYS A 251 8.97 -4.02 -28.44
CA LYS A 251 10.35 -4.35 -28.75
C LYS A 251 11.22 -4.36 -27.52
N PHE A 252 11.68 -5.53 -27.13
CA PHE A 252 12.65 -5.76 -26.04
C PHE A 252 13.31 -7.14 -26.23
N GLU A 253 14.34 -7.41 -25.45
CA GLU A 253 14.99 -8.74 -25.40
C GLU A 253 14.17 -9.67 -24.53
N LEU A 254 13.60 -10.73 -25.13
CA LEU A 254 12.77 -11.71 -24.45
C LEU A 254 13.59 -12.47 -23.37
N GLY A 255 13.04 -12.59 -22.19
CA GLY A 255 13.70 -13.20 -21.03
C GLY A 255 14.51 -12.21 -20.19
N LYS A 256 14.75 -10.99 -20.67
CA LYS A 256 15.59 -10.00 -19.96
C LYS A 256 14.99 -9.52 -18.65
N GLY A 257 13.69 -9.34 -18.59
CA GLY A 257 12.99 -8.99 -17.36
C GLY A 257 13.04 -10.11 -16.34
N VAL A 258 12.75 -11.35 -16.76
CA VAL A 258 12.83 -12.53 -15.86
C VAL A 258 14.25 -12.73 -15.36
N GLN A 259 15.27 -12.64 -16.22
CA GLN A 259 16.68 -12.71 -15.84
C GLN A 259 17.00 -11.65 -14.78
N THR A 260 16.67 -10.38 -15.03
CA THR A 260 16.93 -9.28 -14.13
C THR A 260 16.20 -9.49 -12.79
N LEU A 261 14.94 -9.98 -12.82
CA LEU A 261 14.18 -10.28 -11.62
C LEU A 261 14.90 -11.31 -10.74
N ILE A 262 15.32 -12.43 -11.34
CA ILE A 262 16.02 -13.53 -10.62
C ILE A 262 17.34 -13.03 -10.04
N GLU A 263 18.13 -12.26 -10.79
CA GLU A 263 19.39 -11.67 -10.32
C GLU A 263 19.16 -10.74 -9.11
N GLU A 264 18.10 -9.94 -9.11
CA GLU A 264 17.77 -9.04 -7.98
C GLU A 264 17.20 -9.79 -6.77
N LEU A 265 16.41 -10.85 -7.01
CA LEU A 265 15.91 -11.71 -5.93
C LEU A 265 17.02 -12.55 -5.28
N GLY A 266 18.12 -12.82 -5.98
CA GLY A 266 19.29 -13.54 -5.44
C GLY A 266 20.24 -12.71 -4.57
N LYS A 267 20.06 -11.39 -4.55
CA LYS A 267 20.83 -10.45 -3.69
C LYS A 267 20.19 -10.33 -2.30
#